data_9d0526356e85829d9bb0bcc0d3f7441a
#
_entry.id   9d0526356e85829d9bb0bcc0d3f7441a
#
_cell.length_a   1.000
_cell.length_b   1.000
_cell.length_c   1.000
_cell.angle_alpha   90.00
_cell.angle_beta   90.00
_cell.angle_gamma   90.00
#
_symmetry.space_group_name_H-M   'P 1'
#
loop_
_entity.id
_entity.type
_entity.pdbx_description
1 polymer ?
#
loop_
_entity_poly.entity_id
_entity_poly.type
_entity_poly.pdbx_seq_one_letter_code
_entity_poly.pdbx_strand_id
1 'polypeptide(L)'
;MSDVKKMFINGQWVEALSGETRESINPANGEVLAAVAEGSAADVDKAVEAAKEAFYNGPWGSTPAQERAALLFKLADLVDANAGELAELEMRDNGKPLRETKYDVADTAACFRYYAGLCTKPMGQTYEVADPMQAMTVREPIGVVGLIVPWNYPLLMATWKIAPALAAGNCIIFKPAELTPLSAVRLFELIEAAGFPKGSANLVMGAGASVGARMAEHPEIEKIAFTGGTETGRKIMMAATGNLKKISLELGGKSPCVVFEDADMDAAVDWALFAIFANQGQVCSAGSRLLLQESIHDEFVEKLVARAKQIKVAPGDAEGVEMAAMISEAHMEKVLKYIEIGKEEGATLLCGGERLTDGELGKGFFVAPTIFTDTTPDMRIVQEEIFGPVLAVQKFTDDEDAVRLANDSIYGLAGGVFSENGTRAMKFIKKLRAGITWINCYHPTYSEAPWGGYKQSGIGRDLGTYGFDEYTEVKQININLEPGPVGWFEG
;
A
#
# COMPACT_ATOMS: atom_id res chain seq x y z
N MET A 1 -9.80 -18.78 27.28
CA MET A 1 -9.74 -17.48 26.63
C MET A 1 -8.42 -17.46 25.91
N SER A 2 -8.39 -17.25 24.59
CA SER A 2 -7.13 -17.05 23.87
C SER A 2 -6.46 -15.78 24.42
N ASP A 3 -5.14 -15.82 24.62
CA ASP A 3 -4.40 -14.66 25.11
C ASP A 3 -4.62 -13.47 24.16
N VAL A 4 -4.93 -12.30 24.73
CA VAL A 4 -5.11 -11.04 23.97
C VAL A 4 -3.81 -10.67 23.29
N LYS A 5 -3.83 -10.42 21.98
CA LYS A 5 -2.69 -9.91 21.25
C LYS A 5 -2.42 -8.46 21.67
N LYS A 6 -1.21 -8.22 22.16
CA LYS A 6 -0.80 -6.95 22.79
C LYS A 6 -0.14 -6.00 21.81
N MET A 7 -0.09 -4.74 22.14
CA MET A 7 0.73 -3.72 21.46
C MET A 7 2.19 -3.88 21.90
N PHE A 8 3.13 -3.42 21.04
CA PHE A 8 4.56 -3.42 21.36
C PHE A 8 5.07 -2.00 21.49
N ILE A 9 5.33 -1.56 22.71
CA ILE A 9 5.78 -0.19 23.02
C ILE A 9 7.03 -0.24 23.87
N ASN A 10 8.06 0.49 23.48
CA ASN A 10 9.34 0.55 24.18
C ASN A 10 9.98 -0.82 24.48
N GLY A 11 9.89 -1.74 23.53
CA GLY A 11 10.42 -3.10 23.68
C GLY A 11 9.63 -3.97 24.68
N GLN A 12 8.36 -3.69 24.91
CA GLN A 12 7.48 -4.44 25.80
C GLN A 12 6.12 -4.69 25.16
N TRP A 13 5.58 -5.88 25.37
CA TRP A 13 4.20 -6.23 25.00
C TRP A 13 3.24 -5.74 26.08
N VAL A 14 2.39 -4.77 25.71
CA VAL A 14 1.48 -4.08 26.63
C VAL A 14 0.03 -4.18 26.17
N GLU A 15 -0.88 -4.22 27.11
CA GLU A 15 -2.32 -4.08 26.87
C GLU A 15 -2.67 -2.62 26.60
N ALA A 16 -3.83 -2.34 26.01
CA ALA A 16 -4.35 -0.99 25.91
C ALA A 16 -4.54 -0.38 27.30
N LEU A 17 -4.23 0.90 27.46
CA LEU A 17 -4.41 1.60 28.72
C LEU A 17 -5.86 1.60 29.22
N SER A 18 -6.82 1.53 28.29
CA SER A 18 -8.25 1.39 28.60
C SER A 18 -8.62 -0.02 29.04
N GLY A 19 -7.80 -1.02 28.74
CA GLY A 19 -8.14 -2.45 28.85
C GLY A 19 -9.10 -2.95 27.77
N GLU A 20 -9.47 -2.12 26.80
CA GLU A 20 -10.38 -2.50 25.72
C GLU A 20 -9.69 -3.42 24.71
N THR A 21 -10.51 -4.29 24.11
CA THR A 21 -10.08 -5.23 23.06
C THR A 21 -11.07 -5.24 21.91
N ARG A 22 -10.58 -5.66 20.74
CA ARG A 22 -11.37 -5.88 19.53
C ARG A 22 -11.14 -7.30 19.04
N GLU A 23 -12.14 -7.90 18.42
CA GLU A 23 -12.01 -9.19 17.75
C GLU A 23 -11.47 -9.02 16.33
N SER A 24 -10.49 -9.85 15.94
CA SER A 24 -10.10 -10.09 14.56
C SER A 24 -10.89 -11.30 14.05
N ILE A 25 -11.49 -11.19 12.87
CA ILE A 25 -12.46 -12.14 12.33
C ILE A 25 -11.94 -12.68 11.00
N ASN A 26 -12.05 -14.00 10.79
CA ASN A 26 -11.80 -14.62 9.49
C ASN A 26 -12.93 -14.27 8.51
N PRO A 27 -12.67 -13.53 7.43
CA PRO A 27 -13.70 -13.12 6.49
C PRO A 27 -14.35 -14.29 5.73
N ALA A 28 -13.66 -15.43 5.65
CA ALA A 28 -14.16 -16.59 4.90
C ALA A 28 -15.29 -17.35 5.64
N ASN A 29 -15.39 -17.21 6.97
CA ASN A 29 -16.36 -17.99 7.75
C ASN A 29 -16.94 -17.27 8.98
N GLY A 30 -16.50 -16.03 9.28
CA GLY A 30 -16.96 -15.26 10.43
C GLY A 30 -16.39 -15.69 11.78
N GLU A 31 -15.45 -16.64 11.83
CA GLU A 31 -14.85 -17.10 13.08
C GLU A 31 -13.91 -16.05 13.69
N VAL A 32 -13.96 -15.90 15.01
CA VAL A 32 -13.03 -15.05 15.76
C VAL A 32 -11.66 -15.73 15.80
N LEU A 33 -10.65 -15.07 15.24
CA LEU A 33 -9.27 -15.54 15.21
C LEU A 33 -8.52 -15.21 16.50
N ALA A 34 -8.69 -14.00 17.00
CA ALA A 34 -8.06 -13.53 18.22
C ALA A 34 -8.77 -12.28 18.77
N ALA A 35 -8.61 -12.01 20.07
CA ALA A 35 -8.81 -10.69 20.63
C ALA A 35 -7.48 -9.90 20.52
N VAL A 36 -7.56 -8.62 20.16
CA VAL A 36 -6.40 -7.71 20.04
C VAL A 36 -6.63 -6.47 20.90
N ALA A 37 -5.58 -5.87 21.43
CA ALA A 37 -5.67 -4.64 22.21
C ALA A 37 -6.24 -3.50 21.34
N GLU A 38 -7.23 -2.78 21.85
CA GLU A 38 -7.81 -1.59 21.23
C GLU A 38 -7.22 -0.35 21.86
N GLY A 39 -6.14 0.16 21.26
CA GLY A 39 -5.39 1.34 21.72
C GLY A 39 -6.17 2.63 21.58
N SER A 40 -5.71 3.62 22.31
CA SER A 40 -6.26 4.96 22.40
C SER A 40 -5.23 6.04 22.06
N ALA A 41 -5.62 7.31 22.09
CA ALA A 41 -4.72 8.44 21.96
C ALA A 41 -3.57 8.41 22.99
N ALA A 42 -3.86 7.98 24.23
CA ALA A 42 -2.86 7.91 25.28
C ALA A 42 -1.79 6.82 25.03
N ASP A 43 -2.15 5.74 24.33
CA ASP A 43 -1.18 4.72 23.92
C ASP A 43 -0.27 5.24 22.81
N VAL A 44 -0.79 6.06 21.89
CA VAL A 44 0.02 6.77 20.90
C VAL A 44 1.02 7.69 21.58
N ASP A 45 0.58 8.49 22.58
CA ASP A 45 1.43 9.42 23.31
C ASP A 45 2.61 8.69 24.00
N LYS A 46 2.35 7.51 24.61
CA LYS A 46 3.42 6.66 25.16
C LYS A 46 4.39 6.13 24.11
N ALA A 47 3.87 5.73 22.95
CA ALA A 47 4.71 5.24 21.87
C ALA A 47 5.59 6.37 21.29
N VAL A 48 5.06 7.60 21.21
CA VAL A 48 5.83 8.79 20.80
C VAL A 48 6.94 9.10 21.80
N GLU A 49 6.62 9.09 23.10
CA GLU A 49 7.62 9.31 24.15
C GLU A 49 8.77 8.29 24.07
N ALA A 50 8.44 7.01 23.89
CA ALA A 50 9.41 5.93 23.72
C ALA A 50 10.27 6.11 22.46
N ALA A 51 9.66 6.51 21.34
CA ALA A 51 10.36 6.74 20.09
C ALA A 51 11.31 7.94 20.18
N LYS A 52 10.89 9.03 20.81
CA LYS A 52 11.75 10.21 21.08
C LYS A 52 12.94 9.85 21.94
N GLU A 53 12.70 9.15 23.05
CA GLU A 53 13.80 8.72 23.93
C GLU A 53 14.81 7.85 23.17
N ALA A 54 14.34 6.91 22.35
CA ALA A 54 15.21 6.06 21.54
C ALA A 54 16.00 6.83 20.48
N PHE A 55 15.40 7.85 19.88
CA PHE A 55 16.03 8.64 18.82
C PHE A 55 17.03 9.68 19.37
N TYR A 56 16.65 10.47 20.36
CA TYR A 56 17.46 11.60 20.83
C TYR A 56 18.44 11.22 21.93
N ASN A 57 18.11 10.29 22.82
CA ASN A 57 18.88 9.94 23.99
C ASN A 57 19.35 8.47 24.02
N GLY A 58 18.70 7.61 23.24
CA GLY A 58 19.00 6.18 23.15
C GLY A 58 20.05 5.84 22.11
N PRO A 59 20.41 4.57 21.99
CA PRO A 59 21.44 4.12 21.06
C PRO A 59 21.01 4.20 19.58
N TRP A 60 19.70 4.19 19.27
CA TRP A 60 19.22 4.08 17.90
C TRP A 60 19.63 5.29 17.04
N GLY A 61 19.47 6.51 17.53
CA GLY A 61 19.79 7.72 16.77
C GLY A 61 21.28 7.83 16.35
N SER A 62 22.17 7.10 17.04
CA SER A 62 23.60 7.00 16.72
C SER A 62 24.02 5.66 16.12
N THR A 63 23.06 4.73 15.88
CA THR A 63 23.35 3.40 15.32
C THR A 63 23.89 3.54 13.88
N PRO A 64 25.12 3.04 13.60
CA PRO A 64 25.68 3.12 12.26
C PRO A 64 24.84 2.42 11.20
N ALA A 65 24.92 2.92 9.96
CA ALA A 65 24.15 2.36 8.84
C ALA A 65 24.42 0.86 8.63
N GLN A 66 25.64 0.41 8.86
CA GLN A 66 26.02 -1.02 8.77
C GLN A 66 25.29 -1.89 9.80
N GLU A 67 25.11 -1.38 11.02
CA GLU A 67 24.40 -2.10 12.07
C GLU A 67 22.91 -2.14 11.79
N ARG A 68 22.32 -1.02 11.32
CA ARG A 68 20.92 -1.00 10.86
C ARG A 68 20.67 -1.98 9.73
N ALA A 69 21.62 -2.06 8.76
CA ALA A 69 21.57 -3.03 7.68
C ALA A 69 21.59 -4.48 8.20
N ALA A 70 22.48 -4.79 9.16
CA ALA A 70 22.57 -6.13 9.75
C ALA A 70 21.25 -6.54 10.44
N LEU A 71 20.61 -5.62 11.17
CA LEU A 71 19.31 -5.86 11.80
C LEU A 71 18.21 -6.14 10.77
N LEU A 72 18.16 -5.36 9.68
CA LEU A 72 17.16 -5.54 8.61
C LEU A 72 17.39 -6.84 7.83
N PHE A 73 18.64 -7.24 7.54
CA PHE A 73 18.95 -8.55 6.94
C PHE A 73 18.50 -9.69 7.85
N LYS A 74 18.81 -9.60 9.15
CA LYS A 74 18.35 -10.60 10.13
C LYS A 74 16.83 -10.68 10.20
N LEU A 75 16.13 -9.54 10.14
CA LEU A 75 14.66 -9.50 10.09
C LEU A 75 14.13 -10.19 8.83
N ALA A 76 14.72 -9.94 7.67
CA ALA A 76 14.35 -10.60 6.42
C ALA A 76 14.52 -12.13 6.51
N ASP A 77 15.64 -12.60 7.10
CA ASP A 77 15.88 -14.04 7.30
C ASP A 77 14.86 -14.66 8.28
N LEU A 78 14.44 -13.90 9.30
CA LEU A 78 13.37 -14.34 10.22
C LEU A 78 12.01 -14.39 9.53
N VAL A 79 11.70 -13.47 8.63
CA VAL A 79 10.47 -13.51 7.80
C VAL A 79 10.46 -14.77 6.94
N ASP A 80 11.55 -15.07 6.22
CA ASP A 80 11.66 -16.28 5.41
C ASP A 80 11.54 -17.55 6.25
N ALA A 81 12.19 -17.59 7.42
CA ALA A 81 12.13 -18.74 8.31
C ALA A 81 10.71 -19.01 8.86
N ASN A 82 9.83 -18.00 8.87
CA ASN A 82 8.46 -18.09 9.33
C ASN A 82 7.43 -17.91 8.19
N ALA A 83 7.85 -18.07 6.92
CA ALA A 83 7.04 -17.71 5.76
C ALA A 83 5.71 -18.47 5.69
N GLY A 84 5.71 -19.77 6.02
CA GLY A 84 4.48 -20.58 6.02
C GLY A 84 3.46 -20.08 7.05
N GLU A 85 3.91 -19.84 8.28
CA GLU A 85 3.06 -19.31 9.36
C GLU A 85 2.50 -17.93 9.02
N LEU A 86 3.33 -17.02 8.53
CA LEU A 86 2.91 -15.68 8.15
C LEU A 86 1.88 -15.70 7.01
N ALA A 87 2.10 -16.53 5.99
CA ALA A 87 1.17 -16.66 4.86
C ALA A 87 -0.20 -17.21 5.30
N GLU A 88 -0.23 -18.24 6.15
CA GLU A 88 -1.47 -18.79 6.69
C GLU A 88 -2.20 -17.80 7.59
N LEU A 89 -1.46 -17.09 8.44
CA LEU A 89 -2.01 -16.08 9.32
C LEU A 89 -2.64 -14.94 8.52
N GLU A 90 -1.94 -14.42 7.51
CA GLU A 90 -2.44 -13.35 6.65
C GLU A 90 -3.64 -13.81 5.80
N MET A 91 -3.63 -15.03 5.28
CA MET A 91 -4.77 -15.62 4.57
C MET A 91 -6.02 -15.65 5.44
N ARG A 92 -5.90 -16.06 6.70
CA ARG A 92 -7.04 -16.14 7.63
C ARG A 92 -7.52 -14.76 8.08
N ASP A 93 -6.61 -13.81 8.32
CA ASP A 93 -6.90 -12.46 8.83
C ASP A 93 -7.45 -11.54 7.74
N ASN A 94 -7.00 -11.71 6.48
CA ASN A 94 -7.39 -10.89 5.34
C ASN A 94 -8.48 -11.53 4.45
N GLY A 95 -8.49 -12.85 4.35
CA GLY A 95 -9.42 -13.60 3.52
C GLY A 95 -8.95 -13.91 2.10
N LYS A 96 -7.79 -13.44 1.64
CA LYS A 96 -7.26 -13.69 0.28
C LYS A 96 -6.77 -15.13 0.09
N PRO A 97 -6.58 -15.61 -1.16
CA PRO A 97 -6.02 -16.93 -1.41
C PRO A 97 -4.62 -17.13 -0.82
N LEU A 98 -4.35 -18.31 -0.25
CA LEU A 98 -3.05 -18.66 0.33
C LEU A 98 -1.89 -18.52 -0.68
N ARG A 99 -2.15 -18.76 -1.97
CA ARG A 99 -1.13 -18.54 -3.01
C ARG A 99 -0.67 -17.09 -3.08
N GLU A 100 -1.58 -16.12 -2.88
CA GLU A 100 -1.26 -14.69 -2.91
C GLU A 100 -0.47 -14.29 -1.67
N THR A 101 -0.88 -14.74 -0.46
CA THR A 101 -0.16 -14.42 0.77
C THR A 101 1.26 -14.99 0.81
N LYS A 102 1.52 -16.11 0.13
CA LYS A 102 2.87 -16.64 -0.04
C LYS A 102 3.76 -15.70 -0.86
N TYR A 103 3.21 -15.08 -1.92
CA TYR A 103 3.93 -14.03 -2.66
C TYR A 103 4.16 -12.79 -1.80
N ASP A 104 3.14 -12.33 -1.07
CA ASP A 104 3.25 -11.16 -0.21
C ASP A 104 4.35 -11.32 0.85
N VAL A 105 4.48 -12.51 1.46
CA VAL A 105 5.54 -12.80 2.44
C VAL A 105 6.93 -12.84 1.79
N ALA A 106 7.05 -13.44 0.60
CA ALA A 106 8.32 -13.47 -0.12
C ALA A 106 8.77 -12.04 -0.51
N ASP A 107 7.84 -11.21 -1.01
CA ASP A 107 8.10 -9.81 -1.34
C ASP A 107 8.42 -8.98 -0.09
N THR A 108 7.82 -9.29 1.05
CA THR A 108 8.15 -8.70 2.35
C THR A 108 9.63 -8.93 2.72
N ALA A 109 10.11 -10.17 2.64
CA ALA A 109 11.51 -10.48 2.92
C ALA A 109 12.46 -9.80 1.92
N ALA A 110 12.10 -9.82 0.63
CA ALA A 110 12.87 -9.17 -0.43
C ALA A 110 12.98 -7.64 -0.21
N CYS A 111 11.89 -6.99 0.18
CA CYS A 111 11.86 -5.55 0.45
C CYS A 111 12.75 -5.18 1.66
N PHE A 112 12.72 -5.95 2.76
CA PHE A 112 13.65 -5.75 3.87
C PHE A 112 15.11 -5.89 3.43
N ARG A 113 15.43 -6.88 2.59
CA ARG A 113 16.79 -7.06 2.04
C ARG A 113 17.20 -5.90 1.15
N TYR A 114 16.31 -5.42 0.30
CA TYR A 114 16.58 -4.27 -0.56
C TYR A 114 16.99 -3.04 0.28
N TYR A 115 16.18 -2.68 1.28
CA TYR A 115 16.49 -1.53 2.12
C TYR A 115 17.67 -1.75 3.06
N ALA A 116 17.90 -2.98 3.52
CA ALA A 116 19.15 -3.34 4.23
C ALA A 116 20.38 -3.05 3.37
N GLY A 117 20.34 -3.48 2.10
CA GLY A 117 21.40 -3.19 1.12
C GLY A 117 21.55 -1.70 0.82
N LEU A 118 20.48 -0.92 0.98
CA LEU A 118 20.45 0.52 0.68
C LEU A 118 20.97 1.38 1.85
N CYS A 119 20.97 0.90 3.11
CA CYS A 119 21.34 1.69 4.29
C CYS A 119 22.64 2.49 4.13
N THR A 120 23.62 1.93 3.44
CA THR A 120 24.97 2.52 3.27
C THR A 120 25.15 3.23 1.93
N LYS A 121 24.09 3.40 1.13
CA LYS A 121 24.15 3.95 -0.23
C LYS A 121 23.68 5.40 -0.37
N PRO A 122 22.91 6.01 0.58
CA PRO A 122 22.52 7.41 0.44
C PRO A 122 23.77 8.27 0.32
N MET A 123 23.78 9.13 -0.70
CA MET A 123 24.91 9.98 -0.99
C MET A 123 24.50 11.45 -0.78
N GLY A 124 25.40 12.22 -0.16
CA GLY A 124 25.42 13.66 -0.23
C GLY A 124 26.05 14.11 -1.55
N GLN A 125 26.05 15.42 -1.77
CA GLN A 125 26.67 16.07 -2.91
C GLN A 125 27.70 17.06 -2.40
N THR A 126 28.79 17.24 -3.14
CA THR A 126 29.74 18.33 -2.96
C THR A 126 29.53 19.31 -4.11
N TYR A 127 29.42 20.59 -3.77
CA TYR A 127 29.17 21.65 -4.73
C TYR A 127 30.43 22.46 -4.99
N GLU A 128 30.65 22.83 -6.25
CA GLU A 128 31.66 23.80 -6.63
C GLU A 128 31.14 25.20 -6.24
N VAL A 129 31.85 25.84 -5.30
CA VAL A 129 31.57 27.20 -4.82
C VAL A 129 32.85 28.02 -4.81
N ALA A 130 32.72 29.33 -4.69
CA ALA A 130 33.89 30.22 -4.71
C ALA A 130 34.78 30.01 -3.46
N ASP A 131 36.10 30.06 -3.68
CA ASP A 131 37.08 30.07 -2.59
C ASP A 131 36.84 31.26 -1.62
N PRO A 132 37.08 31.07 -0.36
CA PRO A 132 37.61 29.90 0.37
C PRO A 132 36.51 28.96 0.91
N MET A 133 35.33 28.95 0.31
CA MET A 133 34.21 28.18 0.81
C MET A 133 34.17 26.77 0.22
N GLN A 134 33.67 25.82 1.01
CA GLN A 134 33.28 24.48 0.59
C GLN A 134 31.84 24.23 1.00
N ALA A 135 31.03 23.65 0.10
CA ALA A 135 29.64 23.32 0.38
C ALA A 135 29.39 21.84 0.05
N MET A 136 28.64 21.18 0.95
CA MET A 136 28.20 19.79 0.74
C MET A 136 26.81 19.58 1.34
N THR A 137 26.16 18.50 0.93
CA THR A 137 24.94 18.02 1.59
C THR A 137 25.16 16.65 2.22
N VAL A 138 24.43 16.40 3.32
CA VAL A 138 24.28 15.08 3.93
C VAL A 138 22.81 14.76 4.07
N ARG A 139 22.47 13.47 4.17
CA ARG A 139 21.12 12.99 4.48
C ARG A 139 21.08 12.53 5.92
N GLU A 140 20.07 12.98 6.65
CA GLU A 140 19.83 12.63 8.05
C GLU A 140 18.43 12.01 8.19
N PRO A 141 18.18 11.12 9.19
CA PRO A 141 16.81 10.68 9.49
C PRO A 141 15.93 11.86 9.88
N ILE A 142 14.63 11.77 9.58
CA ILE A 142 13.64 12.77 9.98
C ILE A 142 13.49 12.81 11.50
N GLY A 143 13.39 11.64 12.16
CA GLY A 143 13.19 11.53 13.60
C GLY A 143 12.11 10.51 13.97
N VAL A 144 11.01 10.95 14.54
CA VAL A 144 9.86 10.10 14.90
C VAL A 144 8.85 10.12 13.76
N VAL A 145 8.57 8.93 13.19
CA VAL A 145 7.67 8.80 12.04
C VAL A 145 6.48 7.88 12.34
N GLY A 146 5.29 8.32 11.97
CA GLY A 146 4.05 7.55 12.05
C GLY A 146 3.77 6.84 10.73
N LEU A 147 3.53 5.53 10.81
CA LEU A 147 3.26 4.66 9.66
C LEU A 147 1.86 4.05 9.81
N ILE A 148 0.98 4.29 8.85
CA ILE A 148 -0.42 3.84 8.89
C ILE A 148 -0.71 3.09 7.60
N VAL A 149 -1.14 1.83 7.70
CA VAL A 149 -1.35 0.95 6.54
C VAL A 149 -2.77 0.41 6.45
N PRO A 150 -3.24 0.06 5.24
CA PRO A 150 -4.54 -0.53 5.00
C PRO A 150 -4.55 -2.05 5.27
N TRP A 151 -5.71 -2.65 5.03
CA TRP A 151 -5.99 -4.06 5.30
C TRP A 151 -5.79 -5.00 4.10
N ASN A 152 -5.65 -4.49 2.87
CA ASN A 152 -5.66 -5.34 1.66
C ASN A 152 -4.34 -6.08 1.39
N TYR A 153 -3.21 -5.53 1.81
CA TYR A 153 -1.89 -6.16 1.80
C TYR A 153 -1.18 -5.87 3.13
N PRO A 154 -1.64 -6.46 4.25
CA PRO A 154 -1.25 -6.03 5.60
C PRO A 154 0.26 -6.04 5.82
N LEU A 155 0.90 -7.19 5.56
CA LEU A 155 2.32 -7.39 5.80
C LEU A 155 3.19 -6.64 4.77
N LEU A 156 2.79 -6.68 3.51
CA LEU A 156 3.54 -6.04 2.43
C LEU A 156 3.53 -4.51 2.58
N MET A 157 2.35 -3.90 2.84
CA MET A 157 2.25 -2.45 3.07
C MET A 157 2.96 -2.00 4.35
N ALA A 158 2.96 -2.85 5.39
CA ALA A 158 3.77 -2.60 6.58
C ALA A 158 5.25 -2.49 6.21
N THR A 159 5.76 -3.43 5.43
CA THR A 159 7.16 -3.50 5.05
C THR A 159 7.59 -2.34 4.16
N TRP A 160 6.76 -1.92 3.20
CA TRP A 160 7.04 -0.76 2.33
C TRP A 160 7.32 0.53 3.10
N LYS A 161 6.81 0.62 4.33
CA LYS A 161 7.00 1.79 5.20
C LYS A 161 8.03 1.55 6.31
N ILE A 162 7.98 0.39 6.96
CA ILE A 162 8.89 0.04 8.07
C ILE A 162 10.33 -0.07 7.58
N ALA A 163 10.55 -0.76 6.45
CA ALA A 163 11.90 -1.04 5.95
C ALA A 163 12.68 0.25 5.61
N PRO A 164 12.17 1.18 4.77
CA PRO A 164 12.89 2.42 4.48
C PRO A 164 13.01 3.33 5.71
N ALA A 165 11.99 3.39 6.59
CA ALA A 165 12.03 4.22 7.78
C ALA A 165 13.15 3.80 8.74
N LEU A 166 13.26 2.50 9.05
CA LEU A 166 14.31 1.96 9.90
C LEU A 166 15.68 1.99 9.20
N ALA A 167 15.74 1.74 7.89
CA ALA A 167 16.98 1.84 7.12
C ALA A 167 17.56 3.26 7.16
N ALA A 168 16.73 4.28 7.07
CA ALA A 168 17.14 5.68 7.18
C ALA A 168 17.54 6.08 8.61
N GLY A 169 17.17 5.29 9.63
CA GLY A 169 17.52 5.54 11.04
C GLY A 169 16.42 6.24 11.85
N ASN A 170 15.20 6.29 11.34
CA ASN A 170 14.06 6.85 12.09
C ASN A 170 13.57 5.88 13.18
N CYS A 171 12.91 6.44 14.21
CA CYS A 171 12.06 5.66 15.11
C CYS A 171 10.63 5.65 14.59
N ILE A 172 9.98 4.49 14.65
CA ILE A 172 8.66 4.30 14.05
C ILE A 172 7.56 4.07 15.08
N ILE A 173 6.37 4.60 14.77
CA ILE A 173 5.11 4.24 15.40
C ILE A 173 4.24 3.66 14.30
N PHE A 174 4.03 2.35 14.33
CA PHE A 174 3.31 1.63 13.30
C PHE A 174 1.89 1.33 13.74
N LYS A 175 0.92 1.65 12.87
CA LYS A 175 -0.50 1.32 13.04
C LYS A 175 -1.00 0.45 11.89
N PRO A 176 -1.27 -0.85 12.11
CA PRO A 176 -1.95 -1.70 11.14
C PRO A 176 -3.41 -1.29 10.98
N ALA A 177 -4.06 -1.79 9.94
CA ALA A 177 -5.51 -1.71 9.85
C ALA A 177 -6.16 -2.48 11.01
N GLU A 178 -7.28 -1.98 11.49
CA GLU A 178 -8.03 -2.59 12.59
C GLU A 178 -8.65 -3.94 12.23
N LEU A 179 -8.85 -4.21 10.94
CA LEU A 179 -9.42 -5.46 10.42
C LEU A 179 -8.37 -6.56 10.23
N THR A 180 -7.08 -6.21 10.09
CA THR A 180 -6.00 -7.16 9.79
C THR A 180 -4.75 -6.88 10.64
N PRO A 181 -4.83 -6.99 11.96
CA PRO A 181 -3.70 -6.66 12.83
C PRO A 181 -2.73 -7.81 13.06
N LEU A 182 -3.11 -9.07 12.77
CA LEU A 182 -2.41 -10.24 13.30
C LEU A 182 -1.03 -10.45 12.67
N SER A 183 -0.88 -10.26 11.36
CA SER A 183 0.43 -10.36 10.70
C SER A 183 1.39 -9.25 11.15
N ALA A 184 0.85 -8.06 11.51
CA ALA A 184 1.64 -6.98 12.09
C ALA A 184 2.16 -7.33 13.50
N VAL A 185 1.32 -7.93 14.35
CA VAL A 185 1.77 -8.41 15.67
C VAL A 185 2.90 -9.42 15.49
N ARG A 186 2.73 -10.38 14.58
CA ARG A 186 3.77 -11.38 14.32
C ARG A 186 5.06 -10.76 13.77
N LEU A 187 4.96 -9.78 12.87
CA LEU A 187 6.12 -9.04 12.38
C LEU A 187 6.88 -8.34 13.52
N PHE A 188 6.18 -7.75 14.49
CA PHE A 188 6.82 -7.11 15.64
C PHE A 188 7.47 -8.10 16.60
N GLU A 189 6.96 -9.34 16.74
CA GLU A 189 7.67 -10.42 17.42
C GLU A 189 9.01 -10.75 16.70
N LEU A 190 9.04 -10.72 15.37
CA LEU A 190 10.26 -10.91 14.59
C LEU A 190 11.21 -9.71 14.69
N ILE A 191 10.71 -8.49 14.77
CA ILE A 191 11.50 -7.26 15.02
C ILE A 191 12.19 -7.35 16.39
N GLU A 192 11.46 -7.78 17.43
CA GLU A 192 12.03 -8.04 18.76
C GLU A 192 13.13 -9.13 18.70
N ALA A 193 12.87 -10.26 18.04
CA ALA A 193 13.81 -11.36 17.86
C ALA A 193 15.04 -10.95 17.02
N ALA A 194 14.90 -10.03 16.08
CA ALA A 194 16.00 -9.45 15.31
C ALA A 194 16.94 -8.63 16.20
N GLY A 195 16.42 -8.05 17.30
CA GLY A 195 17.20 -7.32 18.28
C GLY A 195 17.24 -5.82 18.06
N PHE A 196 16.22 -5.26 17.43
CA PHE A 196 16.07 -3.79 17.32
C PHE A 196 16.03 -3.17 18.72
N PRO A 197 16.72 -2.04 18.96
CA PRO A 197 16.72 -1.35 20.24
C PRO A 197 15.32 -0.94 20.68
N LYS A 198 15.10 -0.92 22.00
CA LYS A 198 13.82 -0.48 22.60
C LYS A 198 13.46 0.92 22.10
N GLY A 199 12.19 1.11 21.79
CA GLY A 199 11.64 2.38 21.31
C GLY A 199 11.92 2.70 19.83
N SER A 200 12.86 2.01 19.15
CA SER A 200 13.10 2.23 17.71
C SER A 200 11.92 1.82 16.83
N ALA A 201 11.18 0.78 17.25
CA ALA A 201 9.95 0.32 16.60
C ALA A 201 8.85 0.12 17.63
N ASN A 202 7.68 0.73 17.39
CA ASN A 202 6.52 0.65 18.27
C ASN A 202 5.28 0.28 17.46
N LEU A 203 4.48 -0.65 17.96
CA LEU A 203 3.20 -1.09 17.39
C LEU A 203 2.05 -0.57 18.25
N VAL A 204 1.17 0.24 17.68
CA VAL A 204 -0.06 0.70 18.32
C VAL A 204 -1.25 0.25 17.47
N MET A 205 -2.04 -0.68 18.00
CA MET A 205 -3.29 -1.14 17.37
C MET A 205 -4.45 -0.27 17.82
N GLY A 206 -5.51 -0.20 17.03
CA GLY A 206 -6.74 0.53 17.37
C GLY A 206 -7.39 1.20 16.17
N ALA A 207 -8.55 1.81 16.40
CA ALA A 207 -9.36 2.41 15.35
C ALA A 207 -8.65 3.59 14.67
N GLY A 208 -8.92 3.77 13.36
CA GLY A 208 -8.42 4.90 12.60
C GLY A 208 -8.83 6.26 13.16
N ALA A 209 -10.06 6.35 13.70
CA ALA A 209 -10.63 7.57 14.26
C ALA A 209 -10.01 8.00 15.61
N SER A 210 -9.39 7.09 16.35
CA SER A 210 -8.72 7.38 17.63
C SER A 210 -7.20 7.37 17.47
N VAL A 211 -6.61 6.21 17.20
CA VAL A 211 -5.15 6.03 17.10
C VAL A 211 -4.59 6.72 15.86
N GLY A 212 -5.21 6.49 14.68
CA GLY A 212 -4.76 7.11 13.42
C GLY A 212 -4.86 8.64 13.43
N ALA A 213 -5.97 9.17 13.92
CA ALA A 213 -6.17 10.62 14.05
C ALA A 213 -5.16 11.23 15.02
N ARG A 214 -4.94 10.60 16.21
CA ARG A 214 -3.94 11.08 17.17
C ARG A 214 -2.54 11.07 16.59
N MET A 215 -2.14 10.04 15.84
CA MET A 215 -0.85 10.02 15.16
C MET A 215 -0.70 11.18 14.18
N ALA A 216 -1.74 11.45 13.38
CA ALA A 216 -1.73 12.53 12.40
C ALA A 216 -1.63 13.93 13.06
N GLU A 217 -2.28 14.12 14.21
CA GLU A 217 -2.33 15.37 14.95
C GLU A 217 -1.14 15.57 15.90
N HIS A 218 -0.43 14.50 16.28
CA HIS A 218 0.59 14.56 17.33
C HIS A 218 1.74 15.52 16.97
N PRO A 219 2.06 16.53 17.80
CA PRO A 219 3.03 17.58 17.44
C PRO A 219 4.48 17.08 17.34
N GLU A 220 4.80 15.96 17.96
CA GLU A 220 6.15 15.39 17.99
C GLU A 220 6.33 14.20 17.04
N ILE A 221 5.33 13.89 16.20
CA ILE A 221 5.51 13.07 15.01
C ILE A 221 5.87 13.99 13.85
N GLU A 222 7.02 13.76 13.25
CA GLU A 222 7.62 14.65 12.25
C GLU A 222 7.28 14.25 10.82
N LYS A 223 6.79 13.01 10.62
CA LYS A 223 6.28 12.53 9.34
C LYS A 223 5.13 11.54 9.57
N ILE A 224 4.14 11.57 8.67
CA ILE A 224 3.15 10.50 8.48
C ILE A 224 3.32 9.90 7.10
N ALA A 225 3.51 8.58 7.02
CA ALA A 225 3.35 7.80 5.81
C ALA A 225 2.04 6.99 5.92
N PHE A 226 1.15 7.22 4.98
CA PHE A 226 -0.20 6.65 4.98
C PHE A 226 -0.51 5.96 3.66
N THR A 227 -1.06 4.77 3.73
CA THR A 227 -1.74 4.13 2.60
C THR A 227 -3.18 3.81 2.98
N GLY A 228 -4.14 4.19 2.12
CA GLY A 228 -5.56 3.95 2.37
C GLY A 228 -6.49 4.78 1.48
N GLY A 229 -7.72 5.00 1.94
CA GLY A 229 -8.72 5.73 1.16
C GLY A 229 -8.44 7.22 1.01
N THR A 230 -8.78 7.80 -0.15
CA THR A 230 -8.51 9.19 -0.52
C THR A 230 -9.10 10.19 0.49
N GLU A 231 -10.30 9.95 0.99
CA GLU A 231 -10.93 10.84 2.00
C GLU A 231 -10.16 10.85 3.33
N THR A 232 -9.61 9.71 3.75
CA THR A 232 -8.76 9.63 4.94
C THR A 232 -7.43 10.34 4.70
N GLY A 233 -6.85 10.19 3.50
CA GLY A 233 -5.64 10.92 3.11
C GLY A 233 -5.82 12.44 3.19
N ARG A 234 -6.96 12.97 2.75
CA ARG A 234 -7.29 14.41 2.91
C ARG A 234 -7.34 14.84 4.37
N LYS A 235 -7.95 14.03 5.26
CA LYS A 235 -8.00 14.31 6.70
C LYS A 235 -6.61 14.34 7.33
N ILE A 236 -5.76 13.38 6.97
CA ILE A 236 -4.37 13.33 7.43
C ILE A 236 -3.59 14.56 6.95
N MET A 237 -3.77 14.96 5.68
CA MET A 237 -3.15 16.15 5.14
C MET A 237 -3.56 17.41 5.90
N MET A 238 -4.84 17.54 6.25
CA MET A 238 -5.33 18.66 7.09
C MET A 238 -4.73 18.61 8.50
N ALA A 239 -4.67 17.45 9.14
CA ALA A 239 -4.09 17.30 10.47
C ALA A 239 -2.59 17.65 10.50
N ALA A 240 -1.85 17.29 9.45
CA ALA A 240 -0.42 17.56 9.31
C ALA A 240 -0.05 19.06 9.32
N THR A 241 -1.01 19.95 9.04
CA THR A 241 -0.78 21.41 9.09
C THR A 241 -0.46 21.91 10.49
N GLY A 242 -0.82 21.16 11.55
CA GLY A 242 -0.64 21.58 12.94
C GLY A 242 0.84 21.80 13.34
N ASN A 243 1.77 21.05 12.76
CA ASN A 243 3.21 21.18 13.00
C ASN A 243 4.05 21.14 11.71
N LEU A 244 3.38 21.25 10.53
CA LEU A 244 4.01 21.19 9.20
C LEU A 244 4.81 19.89 8.97
N LYS A 245 4.38 18.77 9.57
CA LYS A 245 5.03 17.46 9.39
C LYS A 245 5.03 17.03 7.92
N LYS A 246 6.06 16.29 7.54
CA LYS A 246 6.09 15.65 6.23
C LYS A 246 4.98 14.64 6.09
N ILE A 247 4.46 14.49 4.88
CA ILE A 247 3.49 13.45 4.54
C ILE A 247 3.89 12.72 3.27
N SER A 248 3.68 11.41 3.23
CA SER A 248 3.56 10.63 2.01
C SER A 248 2.24 9.89 2.05
N LEU A 249 1.50 9.96 0.95
CA LEU A 249 0.14 9.43 0.83
C LEU A 249 0.06 8.52 -0.39
N GLU A 250 -0.27 7.25 -0.18
CA GLU A 250 -0.63 6.29 -1.20
C GLU A 250 -2.12 6.02 -1.10
N LEU A 251 -2.87 6.45 -2.09
CA LEU A 251 -4.33 6.53 -2.02
C LEU A 251 -4.99 5.64 -3.09
N GLY A 252 -6.30 5.78 -3.23
CA GLY A 252 -7.09 5.00 -4.15
C GLY A 252 -6.78 5.23 -5.63
N GLY A 253 -7.32 4.36 -6.46
CA GLY A 253 -7.18 4.41 -7.90
C GLY A 253 -8.43 3.99 -8.65
N LYS A 254 -8.48 4.33 -9.93
CA LYS A 254 -9.46 3.84 -10.91
C LYS A 254 -8.71 3.60 -12.22
N SER A 255 -7.79 2.64 -12.15
CA SER A 255 -6.76 2.46 -13.16
C SER A 255 -7.31 1.87 -14.45
N PRO A 256 -6.89 2.38 -15.64
CA PRO A 256 -7.28 1.82 -16.91
C PRO A 256 -6.40 0.62 -17.29
N CYS A 257 -7.04 -0.39 -17.87
CA CYS A 257 -6.41 -1.47 -18.63
C CYS A 257 -6.85 -1.30 -20.09
N VAL A 258 -5.93 -0.94 -20.99
CA VAL A 258 -6.24 -0.54 -22.36
C VAL A 258 -5.77 -1.61 -23.32
N VAL A 259 -6.63 -2.08 -24.23
CA VAL A 259 -6.30 -3.12 -25.20
C VAL A 259 -6.56 -2.61 -26.62
N PHE A 260 -5.50 -2.53 -27.40
CA PHE A 260 -5.57 -2.21 -28.82
C PHE A 260 -5.82 -3.47 -29.67
N GLU A 261 -6.32 -3.29 -30.89
CA GLU A 261 -6.68 -4.37 -31.80
C GLU A 261 -5.52 -5.29 -32.20
N ASP A 262 -4.29 -4.79 -32.10
CA ASP A 262 -3.07 -5.53 -32.43
C ASP A 262 -2.48 -6.28 -31.21
N ALA A 263 -3.16 -6.33 -30.08
CA ALA A 263 -2.69 -7.08 -28.93
C ALA A 263 -2.89 -8.59 -29.11
N ASP A 264 -2.03 -9.40 -28.47
CA ASP A 264 -2.32 -10.83 -28.29
C ASP A 264 -3.61 -10.96 -27.46
N MET A 265 -4.68 -11.38 -28.11
CA MET A 265 -6.03 -11.44 -27.54
C MET A 265 -6.10 -12.32 -26.29
N ASP A 266 -5.52 -13.52 -26.35
CA ASP A 266 -5.66 -14.50 -25.26
C ASP A 266 -4.82 -14.10 -24.05
N ALA A 267 -3.63 -13.56 -24.28
CA ALA A 267 -2.79 -12.97 -23.22
C ALA A 267 -3.45 -11.73 -22.60
N ALA A 268 -4.00 -10.83 -23.41
CA ALA A 268 -4.67 -9.62 -22.92
C ALA A 268 -5.90 -9.93 -22.09
N VAL A 269 -6.70 -10.95 -22.45
CA VAL A 269 -7.83 -11.44 -21.65
C VAL A 269 -7.36 -11.97 -20.31
N ASP A 270 -6.29 -12.77 -20.28
CA ASP A 270 -5.74 -13.32 -19.02
C ASP A 270 -5.24 -12.24 -18.08
N TRP A 271 -4.46 -11.29 -18.61
CA TRP A 271 -4.00 -10.14 -17.84
C TRP A 271 -5.14 -9.21 -17.39
N ALA A 272 -6.19 -9.02 -18.20
CA ALA A 272 -7.35 -8.22 -17.81
C ALA A 272 -8.11 -8.85 -16.62
N LEU A 273 -8.25 -10.17 -16.60
CA LEU A 273 -8.82 -10.91 -15.47
C LEU A 273 -7.95 -10.74 -14.21
N PHE A 274 -6.65 -10.93 -14.34
CA PHE A 274 -5.72 -10.75 -13.23
C PHE A 274 -5.72 -9.31 -12.71
N ALA A 275 -5.77 -8.33 -13.62
CA ALA A 275 -5.76 -6.90 -13.26
C ALA A 275 -6.92 -6.49 -12.34
N ILE A 276 -8.07 -7.17 -12.42
CA ILE A 276 -9.24 -6.84 -11.60
C ILE A 276 -9.57 -7.86 -10.53
N PHE A 277 -9.39 -9.17 -10.77
CA PHE A 277 -9.88 -10.18 -9.84
C PHE A 277 -8.83 -10.68 -8.84
N ALA A 278 -7.54 -10.39 -9.01
CA ALA A 278 -6.52 -10.61 -7.98
C ALA A 278 -6.94 -9.91 -6.67
N ASN A 279 -6.73 -10.57 -5.55
CA ASN A 279 -7.19 -10.12 -4.23
C ASN A 279 -8.65 -9.62 -4.23
N GLN A 280 -9.55 -10.29 -4.96
CA GLN A 280 -10.98 -9.94 -5.07
C GLN A 280 -11.21 -8.48 -5.54
N GLY A 281 -10.30 -7.91 -6.32
CA GLY A 281 -10.35 -6.50 -6.73
C GLY A 281 -10.05 -5.50 -5.62
N GLN A 282 -9.60 -5.96 -4.45
CA GLN A 282 -9.22 -5.14 -3.31
C GLN A 282 -7.78 -4.61 -3.45
N VAL A 283 -7.49 -4.05 -4.62
CA VAL A 283 -6.16 -3.57 -5.02
C VAL A 283 -6.26 -2.12 -5.46
N CYS A 284 -5.46 -1.24 -4.88
CA CYS A 284 -5.47 0.19 -5.21
C CYS A 284 -5.16 0.46 -6.70
N SER A 285 -4.31 -0.37 -7.31
CA SER A 285 -3.96 -0.30 -8.73
C SER A 285 -4.83 -1.15 -9.64
N ALA A 286 -5.91 -1.78 -9.14
CA ALA A 286 -6.76 -2.67 -9.93
C ALA A 286 -7.18 -2.05 -11.26
N GLY A 287 -7.06 -2.82 -12.36
CA GLY A 287 -7.48 -2.43 -13.70
C GLY A 287 -9.00 -2.45 -13.85
N SER A 288 -9.67 -1.70 -12.99
CA SER A 288 -11.14 -1.73 -12.84
C SER A 288 -11.91 -1.02 -13.96
N ARG A 289 -11.19 -0.32 -14.87
CA ARG A 289 -11.71 0.17 -16.15
C ARG A 289 -10.99 -0.53 -17.29
N LEU A 290 -11.70 -1.36 -18.02
CA LEU A 290 -11.18 -2.01 -19.23
C LEU A 290 -11.60 -1.21 -20.45
N LEU A 291 -10.64 -0.65 -21.17
CA LEU A 291 -10.84 0.13 -22.39
C LEU A 291 -10.46 -0.74 -23.59
N LEU A 292 -11.42 -1.07 -24.43
CA LEU A 292 -11.23 -1.93 -25.59
C LEU A 292 -11.38 -1.12 -26.89
N GLN A 293 -10.47 -1.31 -27.84
CA GLN A 293 -10.68 -0.78 -29.17
C GLN A 293 -11.95 -1.37 -29.79
N GLU A 294 -12.77 -0.54 -30.42
CA GLU A 294 -14.11 -0.92 -30.87
C GLU A 294 -14.11 -2.19 -31.75
N SER A 295 -13.09 -2.33 -32.60
CA SER A 295 -12.95 -3.47 -33.54
C SER A 295 -12.82 -4.84 -32.87
N ILE A 296 -12.32 -4.91 -31.63
CA ILE A 296 -12.11 -6.16 -30.90
C ILE A 296 -13.08 -6.36 -29.74
N HIS A 297 -13.93 -5.36 -29.43
CA HIS A 297 -14.73 -5.33 -28.23
C HIS A 297 -15.57 -6.58 -28.01
N ASP A 298 -16.37 -6.97 -28.99
CA ASP A 298 -17.37 -8.03 -28.80
C ASP A 298 -16.70 -9.40 -28.62
N GLU A 299 -15.67 -9.71 -29.42
CA GLU A 299 -14.90 -10.94 -29.29
C GLU A 299 -14.15 -11.00 -27.95
N PHE A 300 -13.53 -9.88 -27.55
CA PHE A 300 -12.80 -9.79 -26.30
C PHE A 300 -13.72 -10.01 -25.09
N VAL A 301 -14.87 -9.33 -25.08
CA VAL A 301 -15.86 -9.42 -23.99
C VAL A 301 -16.43 -10.84 -23.89
N GLU A 302 -16.72 -11.51 -25.01
CA GLU A 302 -17.18 -12.90 -25.01
C GLU A 302 -16.15 -13.82 -24.33
N LYS A 303 -14.88 -13.76 -24.72
CA LYS A 303 -13.79 -14.53 -24.12
C LYS A 303 -13.59 -14.20 -22.63
N LEU A 304 -13.60 -12.92 -22.29
CA LEU A 304 -13.41 -12.44 -20.91
C LEU A 304 -14.51 -12.98 -19.99
N VAL A 305 -15.76 -12.85 -20.38
CA VAL A 305 -16.92 -13.32 -19.60
C VAL A 305 -16.91 -14.85 -19.47
N ALA A 306 -16.59 -15.57 -20.56
CA ALA A 306 -16.49 -17.03 -20.53
C ALA A 306 -15.46 -17.51 -19.50
N ARG A 307 -14.30 -16.86 -19.41
CA ARG A 307 -13.26 -17.17 -18.43
C ARG A 307 -13.61 -16.70 -17.03
N ALA A 308 -14.17 -15.49 -16.88
CA ALA A 308 -14.59 -14.97 -15.58
C ALA A 308 -15.58 -15.88 -14.85
N LYS A 309 -16.52 -16.48 -15.59
CA LYS A 309 -17.48 -17.46 -15.06
C LYS A 309 -16.84 -18.77 -14.56
N GLN A 310 -15.60 -19.05 -14.95
CA GLN A 310 -14.85 -20.23 -14.53
C GLN A 310 -13.97 -19.98 -13.30
N ILE A 311 -13.82 -18.72 -12.87
CA ILE A 311 -13.03 -18.37 -11.69
C ILE A 311 -13.58 -19.13 -10.48
N LYS A 312 -12.72 -19.94 -9.87
CA LYS A 312 -13.07 -20.69 -8.66
C LYS A 312 -13.06 -19.79 -7.45
N VAL A 313 -14.26 -19.43 -6.97
CA VAL A 313 -14.45 -18.69 -5.73
C VAL A 313 -14.62 -19.67 -4.57
N ALA A 314 -13.76 -19.58 -3.55
CA ALA A 314 -13.76 -20.48 -2.39
C ALA A 314 -13.01 -19.82 -1.20
N PRO A 315 -13.06 -20.39 0.03
CA PRO A 315 -12.15 -20.02 1.11
C PRO A 315 -10.69 -20.06 0.67
N GLY A 316 -9.85 -19.17 1.24
CA GLY A 316 -8.48 -18.93 0.76
C GLY A 316 -7.53 -20.12 0.81
N ASP A 317 -7.83 -21.14 1.61
CA ASP A 317 -7.10 -22.41 1.76
C ASP A 317 -7.61 -23.53 0.87
N ALA A 318 -8.73 -23.33 0.13
CA ALA A 318 -9.28 -24.34 -0.73
C ALA A 318 -8.35 -24.65 -1.92
N GLU A 319 -8.27 -25.93 -2.29
CA GLU A 319 -7.46 -26.36 -3.45
C GLU A 319 -7.93 -25.68 -4.73
N GLY A 320 -6.99 -25.04 -5.46
CA GLY A 320 -7.25 -24.38 -6.73
C GLY A 320 -8.13 -23.12 -6.62
N VAL A 321 -8.27 -22.52 -5.42
CA VAL A 321 -8.96 -21.25 -5.27
C VAL A 321 -8.27 -20.15 -6.08
N GLU A 322 -9.08 -19.33 -6.75
CA GLU A 322 -8.60 -18.23 -7.60
C GLU A 322 -9.03 -16.86 -7.05
N MET A 323 -10.20 -16.79 -6.42
CA MET A 323 -10.71 -15.62 -5.74
C MET A 323 -11.35 -16.05 -4.43
N ALA A 324 -11.20 -15.25 -3.37
CA ALA A 324 -11.68 -15.64 -2.04
C ALA A 324 -12.62 -14.59 -1.41
N ALA A 325 -12.64 -14.46 -0.07
CA ALA A 325 -13.60 -13.59 0.63
C ALA A 325 -13.21 -12.11 0.56
N MET A 326 -14.21 -11.23 0.51
CA MET A 326 -14.06 -9.80 0.81
C MET A 326 -13.68 -9.62 2.28
N ILE A 327 -12.98 -8.54 2.61
CA ILE A 327 -12.45 -8.31 3.97
C ILE A 327 -13.52 -8.26 5.08
N SER A 328 -14.73 -7.81 4.81
CA SER A 328 -15.79 -7.65 5.81
C SER A 328 -17.17 -7.58 5.17
N GLU A 329 -18.22 -7.82 5.98
CA GLU A 329 -19.61 -7.67 5.56
C GLU A 329 -19.91 -6.25 5.06
N ALA A 330 -19.51 -5.23 5.80
CA ALA A 330 -19.74 -3.84 5.44
C ALA A 330 -19.08 -3.47 4.10
N HIS A 331 -17.89 -4.03 3.81
CA HIS A 331 -17.22 -3.80 2.53
C HIS A 331 -17.90 -4.59 1.39
N MET A 332 -18.32 -5.81 1.63
CA MET A 332 -19.13 -6.60 0.69
C MET A 332 -20.43 -5.87 0.32
N GLU A 333 -21.14 -5.35 1.31
CA GLU A 333 -22.38 -4.58 1.07
C GLU A 333 -22.12 -3.30 0.26
N LYS A 334 -21.01 -2.60 0.53
CA LYS A 334 -20.57 -1.46 -0.30
C LYS A 334 -20.41 -1.89 -1.77
N VAL A 335 -19.73 -3.00 -2.03
CA VAL A 335 -19.51 -3.51 -3.40
C VAL A 335 -20.83 -3.87 -4.06
N LEU A 336 -21.71 -4.60 -3.38
CA LEU A 336 -23.03 -4.96 -3.89
C LEU A 336 -23.87 -3.71 -4.21
N LYS A 337 -23.79 -2.67 -3.38
CA LYS A 337 -24.46 -1.39 -3.65
C LYS A 337 -23.95 -0.72 -4.94
N TYR A 338 -22.63 -0.76 -5.21
CA TYR A 338 -22.09 -0.24 -6.48
C TYR A 338 -22.56 -1.05 -7.68
N ILE A 339 -22.74 -2.36 -7.52
CA ILE A 339 -23.31 -3.22 -8.57
C ILE A 339 -24.73 -2.78 -8.91
N GLU A 340 -25.57 -2.52 -7.91
CA GLU A 340 -26.92 -1.99 -8.14
C GLU A 340 -26.90 -0.60 -8.79
N ILE A 341 -26.01 0.30 -8.32
CA ILE A 341 -25.82 1.62 -8.96
C ILE A 341 -25.48 1.47 -10.46
N GLY A 342 -24.58 0.55 -10.82
CA GLY A 342 -24.25 0.33 -12.23
C GLY A 342 -25.45 -0.12 -13.07
N LYS A 343 -26.30 -0.99 -12.53
CA LYS A 343 -27.57 -1.39 -13.17
C LYS A 343 -28.53 -0.22 -13.30
N GLU A 344 -28.69 0.57 -12.24
CA GLU A 344 -29.58 1.74 -12.21
C GLU A 344 -29.14 2.85 -13.19
N GLU A 345 -27.83 3.03 -13.37
CA GLU A 345 -27.24 3.99 -14.33
C GLU A 345 -27.30 3.47 -15.78
N GLY A 346 -27.76 2.24 -16.01
CA GLY A 346 -28.01 1.68 -17.34
C GLY A 346 -26.84 0.87 -17.93
N ALA A 347 -25.82 0.54 -17.14
CA ALA A 347 -24.78 -0.39 -17.59
C ALA A 347 -25.33 -1.82 -17.73
N THR A 348 -24.86 -2.54 -18.73
CA THR A 348 -25.27 -3.94 -18.99
C THR A 348 -24.43 -4.90 -18.17
N LEU A 349 -25.07 -5.62 -17.23
CA LEU A 349 -24.41 -6.68 -16.44
C LEU A 349 -24.27 -7.95 -17.29
N LEU A 350 -23.04 -8.42 -17.48
CA LEU A 350 -22.73 -9.62 -18.29
C LEU A 350 -22.54 -10.89 -17.47
N CYS A 351 -22.00 -10.77 -16.24
CA CYS A 351 -21.87 -11.89 -15.30
C CYS A 351 -21.70 -11.37 -13.85
N GLY A 352 -21.93 -12.28 -12.91
CA GLY A 352 -21.83 -11.98 -11.47
C GLY A 352 -22.95 -11.07 -10.98
N GLY A 353 -22.59 -10.10 -10.14
CA GLY A 353 -23.53 -9.11 -9.63
C GLY A 353 -24.26 -9.54 -8.36
N GLU A 354 -23.77 -10.56 -7.65
CA GLU A 354 -24.43 -11.13 -6.50
C GLU A 354 -23.45 -11.60 -5.41
N ARG A 355 -23.96 -11.70 -4.18
CA ARG A 355 -23.30 -12.41 -3.09
C ARG A 355 -23.42 -13.91 -3.34
N LEU A 356 -22.33 -14.65 -3.16
CA LEU A 356 -22.33 -16.10 -3.20
C LEU A 356 -22.65 -16.66 -1.81
N THR A 357 -23.66 -17.57 -1.74
CA THR A 357 -24.16 -18.10 -0.46
C THR A 357 -24.23 -19.62 -0.39
N ASP A 358 -23.85 -20.32 -1.45
CA ASP A 358 -23.94 -21.78 -1.52
C ASP A 358 -22.91 -22.46 -0.61
N GLY A 359 -23.35 -23.36 0.22
CA GLY A 359 -22.50 -24.17 1.09
C GLY A 359 -21.64 -23.34 2.05
N GLU A 360 -20.33 -23.52 1.99
CA GLU A 360 -19.36 -22.80 2.83
C GLU A 360 -19.32 -21.31 2.53
N LEU A 361 -19.62 -20.88 1.30
CA LEU A 361 -19.61 -19.47 0.91
C LEU A 361 -20.65 -18.65 1.68
N GLY A 362 -21.75 -19.27 2.10
CA GLY A 362 -22.78 -18.61 2.89
C GLY A 362 -22.33 -18.15 4.27
N LYS A 363 -21.22 -18.68 4.78
CA LYS A 363 -20.66 -18.32 6.08
C LYS A 363 -19.76 -17.08 6.05
N GLY A 364 -19.26 -16.72 4.87
CA GLY A 364 -18.32 -15.62 4.67
C GLY A 364 -18.85 -14.52 3.74
N PHE A 365 -17.93 -13.67 3.30
CA PHE A 365 -18.24 -12.46 2.54
C PHE A 365 -17.80 -12.60 1.09
N PHE A 366 -18.47 -13.44 0.31
CA PHE A 366 -18.09 -13.76 -1.07
C PHE A 366 -18.98 -13.03 -2.09
N VAL A 367 -18.35 -12.40 -3.09
CA VAL A 367 -19.01 -11.72 -4.20
C VAL A 367 -18.55 -12.36 -5.51
N ALA A 368 -19.47 -12.59 -6.43
CA ALA A 368 -19.17 -13.15 -7.74
C ALA A 368 -18.31 -12.20 -8.59
N PRO A 369 -17.36 -12.69 -9.41
CA PRO A 369 -16.69 -11.90 -10.44
C PRO A 369 -17.72 -11.19 -11.31
N THR A 370 -17.68 -9.85 -11.33
CA THR A 370 -18.74 -9.01 -11.91
C THR A 370 -18.19 -8.18 -13.05
N ILE A 371 -18.84 -8.23 -14.22
CA ILE A 371 -18.44 -7.49 -15.42
C ILE A 371 -19.63 -6.73 -15.97
N PHE A 372 -19.45 -5.42 -16.15
CA PHE A 372 -20.38 -4.54 -16.85
C PHE A 372 -19.83 -4.09 -18.20
N THR A 373 -20.70 -3.99 -19.19
CA THR A 373 -20.43 -3.34 -20.49
C THR A 373 -21.43 -2.21 -20.73
N ASP A 374 -21.33 -1.53 -21.86
CA ASP A 374 -22.12 -0.37 -22.23
C ASP A 374 -22.02 0.76 -21.19
N THR A 375 -20.84 0.88 -20.57
CA THR A 375 -20.60 1.91 -19.56
C THR A 375 -20.19 3.23 -20.19
N THR A 376 -20.69 4.34 -19.66
CA THR A 376 -20.35 5.70 -20.09
C THR A 376 -19.36 6.36 -19.11
N PRO A 377 -18.57 7.36 -19.54
CA PRO A 377 -17.56 7.98 -18.70
C PRO A 377 -18.07 8.61 -17.40
N ASP A 378 -19.34 9.04 -17.36
CA ASP A 378 -19.98 9.71 -16.24
C ASP A 378 -20.60 8.76 -15.20
N MET A 379 -20.69 7.47 -15.50
CA MET A 379 -21.20 6.46 -14.55
C MET A 379 -20.32 6.36 -13.30
N ARG A 380 -20.92 6.21 -12.14
CA ARG A 380 -20.22 6.09 -10.86
C ARG A 380 -19.32 4.85 -10.81
N ILE A 381 -19.74 3.74 -11.42
CA ILE A 381 -18.92 2.53 -11.50
C ILE A 381 -17.67 2.72 -12.37
N VAL A 382 -17.60 3.77 -13.18
CA VAL A 382 -16.45 4.17 -13.99
C VAL A 382 -15.57 5.18 -13.27
N GLN A 383 -16.15 6.10 -12.50
CA GLN A 383 -15.44 7.20 -11.86
C GLN A 383 -14.98 6.90 -10.42
N GLU A 384 -15.77 6.14 -9.66
CA GLU A 384 -15.54 5.93 -8.23
C GLU A 384 -14.82 4.60 -7.96
N GLU A 385 -13.96 4.58 -6.95
CA GLU A 385 -13.25 3.38 -6.50
C GLU A 385 -14.20 2.44 -5.74
N ILE A 386 -14.53 1.31 -6.35
CA ILE A 386 -15.38 0.27 -5.74
C ILE A 386 -14.60 -0.56 -4.73
N PHE A 387 -13.37 -0.92 -5.10
CA PHE A 387 -12.45 -1.76 -4.32
C PHE A 387 -12.97 -3.18 -4.12
N GLY A 388 -13.46 -3.78 -5.19
CA GLY A 388 -14.06 -5.11 -5.23
C GLY A 388 -14.04 -5.71 -6.64
N PRO A 389 -14.53 -6.95 -6.83
CA PRO A 389 -14.41 -7.70 -8.07
C PRO A 389 -15.40 -7.22 -9.14
N VAL A 390 -15.33 -5.94 -9.48
CA VAL A 390 -16.25 -5.27 -10.42
C VAL A 390 -15.49 -4.55 -11.50
N LEU A 391 -15.67 -5.00 -12.74
CA LEU A 391 -15.04 -4.46 -13.94
C LEU A 391 -16.05 -3.65 -14.77
N ALA A 392 -15.66 -2.43 -15.15
CA ALA A 392 -16.40 -1.60 -16.10
C ALA A 392 -15.68 -1.59 -17.45
N VAL A 393 -16.37 -2.03 -18.51
CA VAL A 393 -15.85 -2.12 -19.88
C VAL A 393 -16.35 -0.94 -20.70
N GLN A 394 -15.45 -0.24 -21.37
CA GLN A 394 -15.70 0.88 -22.27
C GLN A 394 -15.09 0.63 -23.65
N LYS A 395 -15.68 1.23 -24.68
CA LYS A 395 -15.10 1.23 -26.04
C LYS A 395 -14.33 2.53 -26.30
N PHE A 396 -13.27 2.44 -27.11
CA PHE A 396 -12.63 3.59 -27.70
C PHE A 396 -12.43 3.41 -29.19
N THR A 397 -12.33 4.52 -29.95
CA THR A 397 -12.27 4.47 -31.41
C THR A 397 -10.84 4.55 -31.96
N ASP A 398 -9.99 5.36 -31.35
CA ASP A 398 -8.63 5.59 -31.82
C ASP A 398 -7.65 5.89 -30.65
N ASP A 399 -6.37 6.07 -30.96
CA ASP A 399 -5.30 6.31 -29.98
C ASP A 399 -5.56 7.55 -29.10
N GLU A 400 -6.18 8.60 -29.65
CA GLU A 400 -6.46 9.85 -28.90
C GLU A 400 -7.63 9.68 -27.96
N ASP A 401 -8.66 8.97 -28.39
CA ASP A 401 -9.81 8.61 -27.58
C ASP A 401 -9.42 7.68 -26.44
N ALA A 402 -8.55 6.68 -26.71
CA ALA A 402 -7.98 5.82 -25.67
C ALA A 402 -7.27 6.64 -24.58
N VAL A 403 -6.43 7.61 -24.96
CA VAL A 403 -5.72 8.48 -24.02
C VAL A 403 -6.69 9.36 -23.24
N ARG A 404 -7.71 9.90 -23.90
CA ARG A 404 -8.74 10.75 -23.28
C ARG A 404 -9.48 9.98 -22.20
N LEU A 405 -10.04 8.82 -22.54
CA LEU A 405 -10.78 7.95 -21.60
C LEU A 405 -9.90 7.44 -20.46
N ALA A 406 -8.67 7.01 -20.77
CA ALA A 406 -7.75 6.52 -19.74
C ALA A 406 -7.45 7.59 -18.69
N ASN A 407 -7.34 8.87 -19.08
CA ASN A 407 -7.06 9.98 -18.19
C ASN A 407 -8.29 10.63 -17.54
N ASP A 408 -9.48 10.23 -17.97
CA ASP A 408 -10.76 10.78 -17.47
C ASP A 408 -11.14 10.20 -16.10
N SER A 409 -10.42 10.64 -15.10
CA SER A 409 -10.61 10.28 -13.69
C SER A 409 -9.85 11.28 -12.80
N ILE A 410 -10.34 11.46 -11.58
CA ILE A 410 -9.60 12.19 -10.53
C ILE A 410 -8.36 11.44 -10.04
N TYR A 411 -8.27 10.16 -10.32
CA TYR A 411 -7.18 9.27 -9.94
C TYR A 411 -6.05 9.23 -10.98
N GLY A 412 -4.91 8.73 -10.56
CA GLY A 412 -3.73 8.55 -11.41
C GLY A 412 -2.69 7.64 -10.76
N LEU A 413 -3.15 6.53 -10.12
CA LEU A 413 -2.23 5.58 -9.48
C LEU A 413 -1.49 4.77 -10.52
N ALA A 414 -2.21 4.00 -11.31
CA ALA A 414 -1.60 3.08 -12.27
C ALA A 414 -2.37 3.02 -13.60
N GLY A 415 -1.84 2.26 -14.57
CA GLY A 415 -2.52 1.87 -15.78
C GLY A 415 -1.65 0.99 -16.68
N GLY A 416 -2.31 0.15 -17.48
CA GLY A 416 -1.65 -0.76 -18.42
C GLY A 416 -2.15 -0.61 -19.84
N VAL A 417 -1.30 -0.98 -20.81
CA VAL A 417 -1.64 -1.02 -22.23
C VAL A 417 -1.15 -2.31 -22.87
N PHE A 418 -1.99 -2.89 -23.71
CA PHE A 418 -1.71 -4.10 -24.48
C PHE A 418 -1.70 -3.76 -25.98
N SER A 419 -0.58 -4.01 -26.64
CA SER A 419 -0.35 -3.79 -28.08
C SER A 419 0.95 -4.47 -28.47
N GLU A 420 0.97 -5.17 -29.60
CA GLU A 420 2.21 -5.69 -30.19
C GLU A 420 3.08 -4.58 -30.81
N ASN A 421 2.49 -3.42 -31.09
CA ASN A 421 3.23 -2.23 -31.54
C ASN A 421 3.86 -1.48 -30.38
N GLY A 422 5.11 -1.80 -30.04
CA GLY A 422 5.85 -1.14 -28.96
C GLY A 422 5.95 0.37 -29.07
N THR A 423 5.93 0.94 -30.29
CA THR A 423 5.92 2.39 -30.50
C THR A 423 4.57 2.99 -30.08
N ARG A 424 3.45 2.36 -30.43
CA ARG A 424 2.11 2.76 -30.02
C ARG A 424 2.00 2.70 -28.50
N ALA A 425 2.36 1.54 -27.91
CA ALA A 425 2.32 1.33 -26.47
C ALA A 425 3.13 2.40 -25.71
N MET A 426 4.35 2.69 -26.14
CA MET A 426 5.20 3.72 -25.51
C MET A 426 4.63 5.14 -25.68
N LYS A 427 4.04 5.47 -26.83
CA LYS A 427 3.39 6.77 -27.05
C LYS A 427 2.17 6.94 -26.13
N PHE A 428 1.39 5.88 -25.96
CA PHE A 428 0.25 5.86 -25.05
C PHE A 428 0.71 6.09 -23.61
N ILE A 429 1.66 5.30 -23.11
CA ILE A 429 2.18 5.40 -21.73
C ILE A 429 2.71 6.79 -21.41
N LYS A 430 3.42 7.45 -22.36
CA LYS A 430 3.90 8.83 -22.15
C LYS A 430 2.79 9.86 -22.01
N LYS A 431 1.59 9.59 -22.53
CA LYS A 431 0.42 10.47 -22.39
C LYS A 431 -0.48 10.10 -21.20
N LEU A 432 -0.32 8.91 -20.64
CA LEU A 432 -1.07 8.45 -19.48
C LEU A 432 -0.60 9.19 -18.22
N ARG A 433 -1.54 9.79 -17.50
CA ARG A 433 -1.30 10.53 -16.24
C ARG A 433 -1.43 9.64 -15.03
N ALA A 434 -0.51 8.67 -14.92
CA ALA A 434 -0.42 7.71 -13.82
C ALA A 434 1.03 7.57 -13.35
N GLY A 435 1.21 7.18 -12.09
CA GLY A 435 2.54 7.03 -11.50
C GLY A 435 3.20 5.70 -11.82
N ILE A 436 2.40 4.64 -11.98
CA ILE A 436 2.86 3.30 -12.34
C ILE A 436 2.23 2.90 -13.67
N THR A 437 3.03 2.41 -14.61
CA THR A 437 2.52 2.03 -15.92
C THR A 437 3.13 0.73 -16.41
N TRP A 438 2.33 -0.07 -17.13
CA TRP A 438 2.73 -1.36 -17.66
C TRP A 438 2.45 -1.47 -19.17
N ILE A 439 3.28 -2.22 -19.86
CA ILE A 439 3.08 -2.59 -21.26
C ILE A 439 3.06 -4.12 -21.34
N ASN A 440 1.98 -4.68 -21.89
CA ASN A 440 1.75 -6.12 -22.09
C ASN A 440 1.85 -6.96 -20.79
N CYS A 441 1.59 -6.34 -19.65
CA CYS A 441 1.45 -6.96 -18.33
C CYS A 441 0.65 -6.06 -17.40
N TYR A 442 0.31 -6.55 -16.19
CA TYR A 442 -0.36 -5.75 -15.18
C TYR A 442 0.04 -6.23 -13.78
N HIS A 443 0.17 -5.33 -12.80
CA HIS A 443 0.56 -5.52 -11.40
C HIS A 443 2.03 -5.80 -11.07
N PRO A 444 2.96 -6.26 -11.94
CA PRO A 444 4.34 -6.45 -11.49
C PRO A 444 4.87 -5.24 -10.71
N THR A 445 5.42 -5.53 -9.53
CA THR A 445 5.94 -4.53 -8.59
C THR A 445 7.34 -4.96 -8.16
N TYR A 446 8.25 -4.01 -7.99
CA TYR A 446 9.65 -4.26 -7.67
C TYR A 446 10.08 -3.36 -6.53
N SER A 447 10.77 -3.91 -5.53
CA SER A 447 11.29 -3.14 -4.40
C SER A 447 12.28 -2.04 -4.83
N GLU A 448 12.92 -2.20 -6.00
CA GLU A 448 13.89 -1.26 -6.59
C GLU A 448 13.23 -0.10 -7.33
N ALA A 449 11.97 -0.22 -7.72
CA ALA A 449 11.26 0.78 -8.53
C ALA A 449 10.28 1.59 -7.68
N PRO A 450 10.17 2.91 -7.91
CA PRO A 450 9.26 3.74 -7.11
C PRO A 450 7.80 3.39 -7.38
N TRP A 451 7.01 3.38 -6.32
CA TRP A 451 5.56 3.22 -6.34
C TRP A 451 4.89 4.51 -5.87
N GLY A 452 3.82 4.94 -6.54
CA GLY A 452 3.02 6.08 -6.08
C GLY A 452 2.23 6.78 -7.17
N GLY A 453 1.15 7.45 -6.77
CA GLY A 453 0.17 8.02 -7.68
C GLY A 453 0.44 9.44 -8.14
N TYR A 454 -0.26 9.82 -9.22
CA TYR A 454 -0.48 11.19 -9.67
C TYR A 454 -1.86 11.66 -9.20
N LYS A 455 -2.19 12.93 -9.42
CA LYS A 455 -3.50 13.53 -9.13
C LYS A 455 -3.93 13.24 -7.68
N GLN A 456 -5.15 12.70 -7.48
CA GLN A 456 -5.67 12.41 -6.14
C GLN A 456 -5.34 10.98 -5.65
N SER A 457 -4.45 10.27 -6.33
CA SER A 457 -3.96 8.96 -5.91
C SER A 457 -2.75 9.02 -4.97
N GLY A 458 -2.18 10.19 -4.71
CA GLY A 458 -1.16 10.30 -3.68
C GLY A 458 -0.16 11.43 -3.84
N ILE A 459 0.74 11.49 -2.85
CA ILE A 459 1.87 12.44 -2.74
C ILE A 459 3.05 11.66 -2.19
N GLY A 460 4.24 11.88 -2.77
CA GLY A 460 5.44 11.11 -2.43
C GLY A 460 5.51 9.79 -3.17
N ARG A 461 6.42 8.93 -2.75
CA ARG A 461 6.64 7.59 -3.31
C ARG A 461 7.00 6.59 -2.21
N ASP A 462 6.47 5.39 -2.34
CA ASP A 462 7.01 4.21 -1.67
C ASP A 462 8.00 3.50 -2.62
N LEU A 463 8.81 2.60 -2.12
CA LEU A 463 9.78 1.78 -2.83
C LEU A 463 10.91 2.54 -3.55
N GLY A 464 11.90 1.77 -3.97
CA GLY A 464 13.11 2.31 -4.60
C GLY A 464 13.88 3.27 -3.69
N THR A 465 14.79 4.01 -4.29
CA THR A 465 15.53 5.08 -3.62
C THR A 465 14.63 6.27 -3.28
N TYR A 466 13.59 6.49 -4.08
CA TYR A 466 12.58 7.52 -3.81
C TYR A 466 11.84 7.28 -2.50
N GLY A 467 11.44 6.02 -2.21
CA GLY A 467 10.83 5.66 -0.94
C GLY A 467 11.80 5.85 0.24
N PHE A 468 13.10 5.59 0.06
CA PHE A 468 14.11 5.90 1.08
C PHE A 468 14.21 7.41 1.33
N ASP A 469 14.24 8.21 0.27
CA ASP A 469 14.36 9.67 0.34
C ASP A 469 13.22 10.31 1.13
N GLU A 470 12.02 9.73 1.09
CA GLU A 470 10.86 10.18 1.86
C GLU A 470 11.08 10.14 3.39
N TYR A 471 12.06 9.36 3.87
CA TYR A 471 12.37 9.21 5.30
C TYR A 471 13.66 9.94 5.72
N THR A 472 14.15 10.86 4.87
CA THR A 472 15.37 11.63 5.16
C THR A 472 15.16 13.12 5.03
N GLU A 473 16.00 13.88 5.74
CA GLU A 473 16.21 15.31 5.57
C GLU A 473 17.52 15.57 4.84
N VAL A 474 17.55 16.62 4.04
CA VAL A 474 18.79 17.11 3.41
C VAL A 474 19.33 18.29 4.19
N LYS A 475 20.51 18.12 4.76
CA LYS A 475 21.23 19.20 5.45
C LYS A 475 22.37 19.71 4.58
N GLN A 476 22.42 21.03 4.36
CA GLN A 476 23.57 21.69 3.73
C GLN A 476 24.60 22.07 4.80
N ILE A 477 25.86 21.76 4.53
CA ILE A 477 27.02 22.13 5.37
C ILE A 477 27.92 23.04 4.55
N ASN A 478 28.19 24.24 5.09
CA ASN A 478 29.11 25.21 4.49
C ASN A 478 30.34 25.34 5.41
N ILE A 479 31.53 25.26 4.83
CA ILE A 479 32.80 25.35 5.53
C ILE A 479 33.58 26.50 4.95
N ASN A 480 34.03 27.43 5.80
CA ASN A 480 35.03 28.43 5.43
C ASN A 480 36.41 27.84 5.71
N LEU A 481 37.22 27.63 4.67
CA LEU A 481 38.56 27.06 4.77
C LEU A 481 39.60 28.09 5.24
N GLU A 482 39.26 29.39 5.14
CA GLU A 482 40.10 30.51 5.63
C GLU A 482 39.29 31.32 6.68
N PRO A 483 39.11 30.79 7.93
CA PRO A 483 38.30 31.46 8.91
C PRO A 483 38.90 32.80 9.33
N GLY A 484 38.11 33.87 9.26
CA GLY A 484 38.51 35.22 9.60
C GLY A 484 37.28 36.11 9.73
N PRO A 485 37.49 37.37 10.19
CA PRO A 485 36.38 38.32 10.31
C PRO A 485 35.86 38.68 8.92
N VAL A 486 34.53 38.74 8.74
CA VAL A 486 33.87 39.08 7.47
C VAL A 486 34.00 40.59 7.13
N GLY A 487 34.32 41.42 8.10
CA GLY A 487 34.47 42.88 7.91
C GLY A 487 33.18 43.64 7.53
N TRP A 488 32.01 43.03 7.74
CA TRP A 488 30.72 43.63 7.35
C TRP A 488 30.29 44.77 8.25
N PHE A 489 30.59 44.66 9.55
CA PHE A 489 30.32 45.71 10.54
C PHE A 489 31.66 46.33 10.95
N GLU A 490 31.92 47.54 10.47
CA GLU A 490 33.04 48.34 10.92
C GLU A 490 32.64 49.02 12.20
N GLY A 491 33.21 48.56 13.35
CA GLY A 491 33.05 49.12 14.69
C GLY A 491 34.15 50.10 15.01
#